data_05f878461d2eae0952a8b30d5f694fd1
#
_entry.id   05f878461d2eae0952a8b30d5f694fd1
#
_cell.length_a   1.000
_cell.length_b   1.000
_cell.length_c   1.000
_cell.angle_alpha   90.00
_cell.angle_beta   90.00
_cell.angle_gamma   90.00
#
_symmetry.space_group_name_H-M   'P 1'
#
loop_
_entity.id
_entity.type
_entity.pdbx_description
1 polymer ?
#
loop_
_entity_poly.entity_id
_entity_poly.type
_entity_poly.pdbx_seq_one_letter_code
_entity_poly.pdbx_strand_id
1 'polypeptide(L)'
;CKGKKAGLLLEEGQPEYIEQELALMLRRLDLQTPVHGKDMLPSGGEYTAEVMAEGLLKFLDKHQPQAVPESTRAWLQGNAQRRKQVQTLLGTPIPARPPSMCIGCPERPVFSALKLAQEKVGPVHVSGDIGCHALATFEPFSVGHSILGYGMSLASRAGVSPLMKRRVLSVMGDGGFWHNGLLTGVQSALFNGDDAVLLIFKN
;
A
#
# COMPACT_ATOMS: atom_id res chain seq x y z
N CYS A 1 -10.10 -10.24 -24.66
CA CYS A 1 -11.55 -9.90 -24.46
C CYS A 1 -12.42 -10.25 -25.65
N LYS A 2 -11.89 -10.28 -26.90
CA LYS A 2 -12.66 -10.61 -28.10
C LYS A 2 -13.39 -11.96 -27.95
N GLY A 3 -14.69 -11.99 -28.18
CA GLY A 3 -15.52 -13.21 -28.08
C GLY A 3 -15.83 -13.67 -26.65
N LYS A 4 -15.46 -12.90 -25.63
CA LYS A 4 -15.85 -13.18 -24.24
C LYS A 4 -17.15 -12.46 -23.90
N LYS A 5 -17.97 -13.09 -23.04
CA LYS A 5 -19.25 -12.51 -22.59
C LYS A 5 -19.05 -11.33 -21.65
N ALA A 6 -18.07 -11.42 -20.76
CA ALA A 6 -17.70 -10.39 -19.81
C ALA A 6 -16.28 -10.64 -19.29
N GLY A 7 -15.66 -9.64 -18.67
CA GLY A 7 -14.40 -9.73 -17.94
C GLY A 7 -14.56 -9.21 -16.51
N LEU A 8 -13.91 -9.86 -15.55
CA LEU A 8 -13.77 -9.34 -14.18
C LEU A 8 -12.32 -8.93 -13.96
N LEU A 9 -12.12 -7.71 -13.52
CA LEU A 9 -10.82 -7.16 -13.17
C LEU A 9 -10.69 -7.12 -11.65
N LEU A 10 -9.58 -7.65 -11.14
CA LEU A 10 -9.22 -7.63 -9.73
C LEU A 10 -8.13 -6.58 -9.52
N GLU A 11 -8.54 -5.34 -9.27
CA GLU A 11 -7.64 -4.21 -9.00
C GLU A 11 -7.90 -3.70 -7.59
N GLU A 12 -6.93 -3.90 -6.69
CA GLU A 12 -7.01 -3.43 -5.32
C GLU A 12 -6.72 -1.92 -5.25
N GLY A 13 -7.45 -1.22 -4.38
CA GLY A 13 -7.22 0.20 -4.13
C GLY A 13 -7.88 1.14 -5.14
N GLN A 14 -7.55 2.41 -5.02
CA GLN A 14 -8.00 3.50 -5.88
C GLN A 14 -6.83 4.43 -6.22
N PRO A 15 -6.89 5.15 -7.35
CA PRO A 15 -7.91 5.06 -8.41
C PRO A 15 -7.83 3.76 -9.23
N GLU A 16 -8.91 3.41 -9.88
CA GLU A 16 -9.07 2.23 -10.74
C GLU A 16 -8.43 2.45 -12.14
N TYR A 17 -7.12 2.58 -12.16
CA TYR A 17 -6.37 2.91 -13.38
C TYR A 17 -6.44 1.83 -14.44
N ILE A 18 -6.32 0.56 -14.05
CA ILE A 18 -6.31 -0.56 -14.99
C ILE A 18 -7.71 -0.78 -15.57
N GLU A 19 -8.76 -0.63 -14.74
CA GLU A 19 -10.15 -0.71 -15.21
C GLU A 19 -10.45 0.36 -16.25
N GLN A 20 -10.06 1.61 -16.00
CA GLN A 20 -10.24 2.73 -16.91
C GLN A 20 -9.47 2.53 -18.21
N GLU A 21 -8.19 2.18 -18.14
CA GLU A 21 -7.37 1.93 -19.33
C GLU A 21 -7.88 0.74 -20.16
N LEU A 22 -8.29 -0.33 -19.50
CA LEU A 22 -8.84 -1.49 -20.18
C LEU A 22 -10.14 -1.13 -20.91
N ALA A 23 -11.04 -0.38 -20.26
CA ALA A 23 -12.28 0.09 -20.87
C ALA A 23 -12.00 0.96 -22.10
N LEU A 24 -11.01 1.88 -22.00
CA LEU A 24 -10.59 2.72 -23.10
C LEU A 24 -9.99 1.90 -24.27
N MET A 25 -9.14 0.93 -23.98
CA MET A 25 -8.56 0.03 -24.99
C MET A 25 -9.63 -0.77 -25.72
N LEU A 26 -10.59 -1.33 -24.99
CA LEU A 26 -11.69 -2.08 -25.59
C LEU A 26 -12.51 -1.19 -26.53
N ARG A 27 -12.78 0.04 -26.12
CA ARG A 27 -13.52 1.00 -26.94
C ARG A 27 -12.76 1.37 -28.23
N ARG A 28 -11.44 1.61 -28.14
CA ARG A 28 -10.58 1.90 -29.31
C ARG A 28 -10.51 0.73 -30.28
N LEU A 29 -10.66 -0.50 -29.80
CA LEU A 29 -10.66 -1.73 -30.60
C LEU A 29 -12.06 -2.15 -31.07
N ASP A 30 -13.06 -1.32 -30.81
CA ASP A 30 -14.48 -1.62 -31.06
C ASP A 30 -14.95 -2.97 -30.48
N LEU A 31 -14.45 -3.29 -29.28
CA LEU A 31 -14.85 -4.47 -28.54
C LEU A 31 -15.89 -4.09 -27.49
N GLN A 32 -17.05 -4.74 -27.54
CA GLN A 32 -18.20 -4.46 -26.66
C GLN A 32 -18.25 -5.38 -25.44
N THR A 33 -17.18 -6.11 -25.14
CA THR A 33 -17.11 -6.97 -23.96
C THR A 33 -17.21 -6.14 -22.70
N PRO A 34 -18.26 -6.29 -21.87
CA PRO A 34 -18.36 -5.56 -20.61
C PRO A 34 -17.24 -5.97 -19.65
N VAL A 35 -16.64 -4.99 -19.00
CA VAL A 35 -15.66 -5.19 -17.93
C VAL A 35 -16.30 -4.77 -16.62
N HIS A 36 -16.10 -5.57 -15.62
CA HIS A 36 -16.50 -5.34 -14.24
C HIS A 36 -15.27 -5.25 -13.36
N GLY A 37 -15.27 -4.37 -12.40
CA GLY A 37 -14.22 -4.19 -11.41
C GLY A 37 -14.82 -3.70 -10.10
N LYS A 38 -14.83 -2.40 -9.87
CA LYS A 38 -15.33 -1.78 -8.64
C LYS A 38 -16.86 -1.84 -8.47
N ASP A 39 -17.60 -2.18 -9.50
CA ASP A 39 -19.03 -2.50 -9.40
C ASP A 39 -19.30 -3.89 -8.76
N MET A 40 -18.31 -4.79 -8.79
CA MET A 40 -18.37 -6.13 -8.18
C MET A 40 -17.55 -6.24 -6.90
N LEU A 41 -16.48 -5.46 -6.79
CA LEU A 41 -15.50 -5.47 -5.72
C LEU A 41 -15.52 -4.15 -4.96
N PRO A 42 -15.16 -4.11 -3.67
CA PRO A 42 -15.09 -2.87 -2.92
C PRO A 42 -14.01 -1.94 -3.51
N SER A 43 -14.27 -0.64 -3.44
CA SER A 43 -13.36 0.38 -3.93
C SER A 43 -12.12 0.59 -3.06
N GLY A 44 -12.16 0.15 -1.80
CA GLY A 44 -11.04 0.27 -0.86
C GLY A 44 -10.94 -0.94 0.06
N GLY A 45 -9.84 -1.02 0.81
CA GLY A 45 -9.53 -2.14 1.69
C GLY A 45 -8.73 -3.23 0.99
N GLU A 46 -8.25 -4.18 1.79
CA GLU A 46 -7.46 -5.31 1.31
C GLU A 46 -8.32 -6.35 0.58
N TYR A 47 -7.86 -6.82 -0.57
CA TYR A 47 -8.53 -7.88 -1.32
C TYR A 47 -8.16 -9.26 -0.78
N THR A 48 -8.72 -9.59 0.38
CA THR A 48 -8.61 -10.93 0.97
C THR A 48 -9.28 -11.98 0.08
N ALA A 49 -9.00 -13.27 0.35
CA ALA A 49 -9.63 -14.38 -0.36
C ALA A 49 -11.17 -14.33 -0.27
N GLU A 50 -11.73 -13.86 0.85
CA GLU A 50 -13.18 -13.71 1.01
C GLU A 50 -13.74 -12.58 0.14
N VAL A 51 -13.11 -11.42 0.15
CA VAL A 51 -13.49 -10.28 -0.68
C VAL A 51 -13.46 -10.63 -2.17
N MET A 52 -12.38 -11.30 -2.60
CA MET A 52 -12.27 -11.76 -3.99
C MET A 52 -13.32 -12.80 -4.34
N ALA A 53 -13.61 -13.75 -3.44
CA ALA A 53 -14.63 -14.77 -3.66
C ALA A 53 -16.04 -14.15 -3.74
N GLU A 54 -16.36 -13.17 -2.89
CA GLU A 54 -17.62 -12.44 -2.96
C GLU A 54 -17.79 -11.68 -4.27
N GLY A 55 -16.75 -10.98 -4.72
CA GLY A 55 -16.75 -10.28 -6.02
C GLY A 55 -16.91 -11.24 -7.19
N LEU A 56 -16.18 -12.37 -7.16
CA LEU A 56 -16.29 -13.41 -8.18
C LEU A 56 -17.69 -14.03 -8.20
N LEU A 57 -18.29 -14.29 -7.04
CA LEU A 57 -19.67 -14.80 -6.97
C LEU A 57 -20.66 -13.82 -7.58
N LYS A 58 -20.60 -12.53 -7.24
CA LYS A 58 -21.46 -11.50 -7.84
C LYS A 58 -21.32 -11.48 -9.37
N PHE A 59 -20.09 -11.57 -9.86
CA PHE A 59 -19.80 -11.60 -11.29
C PHE A 59 -20.38 -12.86 -11.97
N LEU A 60 -20.17 -14.03 -11.38
CA LEU A 60 -20.67 -15.29 -11.92
C LEU A 60 -22.20 -15.37 -11.85
N ASP A 61 -22.82 -14.91 -10.77
CA ASP A 61 -24.29 -14.86 -10.63
C ASP A 61 -24.92 -14.00 -11.74
N LYS A 62 -24.23 -12.92 -12.15
CA LYS A 62 -24.69 -12.06 -13.24
C LYS A 62 -24.52 -12.68 -14.63
N HIS A 63 -23.40 -13.37 -14.88
CA HIS A 63 -23.02 -13.80 -16.23
C HIS A 63 -23.10 -15.30 -16.47
N GLN A 64 -22.97 -16.14 -15.43
CA GLN A 64 -22.93 -17.58 -15.54
C GLN A 64 -23.33 -18.27 -14.20
N PRO A 65 -24.58 -18.09 -13.72
CA PRO A 65 -25.00 -18.57 -12.39
C PRO A 65 -24.75 -20.07 -12.16
N GLN A 66 -24.86 -20.87 -13.23
CA GLN A 66 -24.65 -22.32 -13.16
C GLN A 66 -23.18 -22.73 -12.92
N ALA A 67 -22.24 -21.81 -13.05
CA ALA A 67 -20.82 -22.10 -12.82
C ALA A 67 -20.39 -21.87 -11.36
N VAL A 68 -21.27 -21.37 -10.52
CA VAL A 68 -20.96 -21.08 -9.11
C VAL A 68 -20.95 -22.37 -8.29
N PRO A 69 -19.81 -22.76 -7.68
CA PRO A 69 -19.79 -23.93 -6.81
C PRO A 69 -20.54 -23.64 -5.50
N GLU A 70 -21.43 -24.53 -5.10
CA GLU A 70 -22.13 -24.41 -3.82
C GLU A 70 -21.15 -24.43 -2.63
N SER A 71 -20.04 -25.15 -2.76
CA SER A 71 -18.96 -25.18 -1.76
C SER A 71 -18.39 -23.81 -1.46
N THR A 72 -18.28 -22.91 -2.45
CA THR A 72 -17.78 -21.54 -2.26
C THR A 72 -18.77 -20.70 -1.46
N ARG A 73 -20.08 -20.83 -1.72
CA ARG A 73 -21.11 -20.16 -0.93
C ARG A 73 -21.11 -20.66 0.51
N ALA A 74 -21.05 -21.98 0.70
CA ALA A 74 -20.99 -22.60 2.02
C ALA A 74 -19.74 -22.17 2.80
N TRP A 75 -18.59 -22.05 2.13
CA TRP A 75 -17.34 -21.57 2.74
C TRP A 75 -17.48 -20.12 3.24
N LEU A 76 -18.00 -19.21 2.42
CA LEU A 76 -18.21 -17.81 2.81
C LEU A 76 -19.22 -17.69 3.99
N GLN A 77 -20.31 -18.41 3.93
CA GLN A 77 -21.30 -18.44 5.01
C GLN A 77 -20.70 -19.00 6.31
N GLY A 78 -19.92 -20.07 6.21
CA GLY A 78 -19.23 -20.68 7.35
C GLY A 78 -18.23 -19.73 8.01
N ASN A 79 -17.49 -18.95 7.20
CA ASN A 79 -16.56 -17.94 7.72
C ASN A 79 -17.30 -16.79 8.43
N ALA A 80 -18.37 -16.28 7.82
CA ALA A 80 -19.19 -15.25 8.44
C ALA A 80 -19.80 -15.72 9.77
N GLN A 81 -20.28 -16.95 9.83
CA GLN A 81 -20.84 -17.54 11.04
C GLN A 81 -19.77 -17.73 12.14
N ARG A 82 -18.57 -18.20 11.78
CA ARG A 82 -17.46 -18.31 12.73
C ARG A 82 -17.07 -16.97 13.31
N ARG A 83 -16.96 -15.92 12.49
CA ARG A 83 -16.67 -14.56 13.00
C ARG A 83 -17.74 -14.09 13.99
N LYS A 84 -19.01 -14.32 13.67
CA LYS A 84 -20.11 -13.97 14.58
C LYS A 84 -20.05 -14.74 15.89
N GLN A 85 -19.73 -16.03 15.86
CA GLN A 85 -19.54 -16.84 17.05
C GLN A 85 -18.38 -16.33 17.93
N VAL A 86 -17.22 -16.05 17.33
CA VAL A 86 -16.07 -15.48 18.04
C VAL A 86 -16.43 -14.14 18.67
N GLN A 87 -17.10 -13.27 17.95
CA GLN A 87 -17.52 -11.96 18.46
C GLN A 87 -18.49 -12.10 19.65
N THR A 88 -19.40 -13.06 19.57
CA THR A 88 -20.35 -13.36 20.67
C THR A 88 -19.61 -13.90 21.90
N LEU A 89 -18.63 -14.80 21.70
CA LEU A 89 -17.85 -15.37 22.80
C LEU A 89 -16.97 -14.33 23.50
N LEU A 90 -16.40 -13.39 22.74
CA LEU A 90 -15.55 -12.34 23.29
C LEU A 90 -16.36 -11.23 23.98
N GLY A 91 -17.62 -11.03 23.61
CA GLY A 91 -18.50 -9.99 24.16
C GLY A 91 -18.06 -8.55 23.83
N THR A 92 -16.87 -8.37 23.28
CA THR A 92 -16.30 -7.09 22.86
C THR A 92 -15.64 -7.22 21.50
N PRO A 93 -15.57 -6.16 20.68
CA PRO A 93 -14.80 -6.18 19.46
C PRO A 93 -13.34 -6.54 19.72
N ILE A 94 -12.74 -7.34 18.85
CA ILE A 94 -11.29 -7.59 18.89
C ILE A 94 -10.58 -6.25 18.68
N PRO A 95 -9.68 -5.85 19.62
CA PRO A 95 -8.98 -4.59 19.49
C PRO A 95 -8.14 -4.57 18.21
N ALA A 96 -8.18 -3.45 17.49
CA ALA A 96 -7.36 -3.24 16.32
C ALA A 96 -5.88 -3.35 16.72
N ARG A 97 -5.09 -4.02 15.90
CA ARG A 97 -3.63 -4.02 16.03
C ARG A 97 -3.07 -2.84 15.24
N PRO A 98 -2.51 -1.82 15.89
CA PRO A 98 -1.85 -0.76 15.15
C PRO A 98 -0.66 -1.35 14.37
N PRO A 99 -0.39 -0.85 13.16
CA PRO A 99 0.79 -1.26 12.42
C PRO A 99 2.05 -0.93 13.22
N SER A 100 2.94 -1.91 13.34
CA SER A 100 4.17 -1.77 14.12
C SER A 100 5.28 -2.61 13.51
N MET A 101 6.53 -2.21 13.76
CA MET A 101 7.69 -3.02 13.39
C MET A 101 7.72 -4.34 14.18
N CYS A 102 8.20 -5.40 13.54
CA CYS A 102 8.34 -6.72 14.17
C CYS A 102 9.20 -6.68 15.43
N ILE A 103 8.98 -7.64 16.34
CA ILE A 103 9.87 -7.87 17.49
C ILE A 103 11.24 -8.29 16.94
N GLY A 104 12.31 -7.62 17.42
CA GLY A 104 13.68 -7.87 16.94
C GLY A 104 14.00 -7.26 15.57
N CYS A 105 13.15 -6.41 15.02
CA CYS A 105 13.43 -5.71 13.77
C CYS A 105 14.73 -4.88 13.88
N PRO A 106 15.69 -5.06 12.94
CA PRO A 106 16.97 -4.36 12.98
C PRO A 106 16.86 -2.85 12.72
N GLU A 107 15.75 -2.38 12.16
CA GLU A 107 15.50 -0.96 11.93
C GLU A 107 15.12 -0.19 13.21
N ARG A 108 14.53 -0.88 14.21
CA ARG A 108 14.08 -0.24 15.46
C ARG A 108 15.20 0.48 16.21
N PRO A 109 16.39 -0.11 16.42
CA PRO A 109 17.51 0.59 17.07
C PRO A 109 17.94 1.88 16.32
N VAL A 110 17.86 1.88 14.99
CA VAL A 110 18.21 3.06 14.18
C VAL A 110 17.23 4.21 14.44
N PHE A 111 15.94 3.93 14.46
CA PHE A 111 14.93 4.96 14.79
C PHE A 111 14.98 5.40 16.24
N SER A 112 15.32 4.51 17.16
CA SER A 112 15.60 4.89 18.56
C SER A 112 16.79 5.83 18.66
N ALA A 113 17.89 5.53 17.97
CA ALA A 113 19.07 6.38 17.92
C ALA A 113 18.75 7.74 17.27
N LEU A 114 17.92 7.76 16.23
CA LEU A 114 17.48 8.99 15.57
C LEU A 114 16.67 9.88 16.52
N LYS A 115 15.76 9.30 17.33
CA LYS A 115 15.04 10.05 18.37
C LYS A 115 15.99 10.67 19.39
N LEU A 116 16.92 9.88 19.91
CA LEU A 116 17.93 10.38 20.87
C LEU A 116 18.84 11.47 20.25
N ALA A 117 19.18 11.33 18.97
CA ALA A 117 19.93 12.36 18.27
C ALA A 117 19.14 13.66 18.17
N GLN A 118 17.83 13.58 17.87
CA GLN A 118 16.96 14.77 17.80
C GLN A 118 16.83 15.50 19.15
N GLU A 119 16.93 14.82 20.27
CA GLU A 119 16.97 15.47 21.58
C GLU A 119 18.18 16.41 21.72
N LYS A 120 19.31 16.08 21.10
CA LYS A 120 20.54 16.88 21.15
C LYS A 120 20.60 17.95 20.06
N VAL A 121 20.23 17.60 18.85
CA VAL A 121 20.36 18.53 17.71
C VAL A 121 19.07 19.27 17.37
N GLY A 122 17.96 18.90 17.98
CA GLY A 122 16.59 19.36 17.68
C GLY A 122 15.94 18.59 16.55
N PRO A 123 14.64 18.80 16.32
CA PRO A 123 13.88 18.05 15.34
C PRO A 123 14.42 18.22 13.92
N VAL A 124 14.46 17.13 13.17
CA VAL A 124 14.79 17.09 11.74
C VAL A 124 13.62 16.53 10.97
N HIS A 125 13.39 17.07 9.77
CA HIS A 125 12.39 16.49 8.86
C HIS A 125 12.94 15.17 8.29
N VAL A 126 12.13 14.11 8.37
CA VAL A 126 12.47 12.82 7.79
C VAL A 126 11.53 12.55 6.62
N SER A 127 12.10 12.45 5.43
CA SER A 127 11.43 11.97 4.23
C SER A 127 11.59 10.46 4.20
N GLY A 128 10.51 9.75 4.46
CA GLY A 128 10.45 8.30 4.47
C GLY A 128 10.12 7.71 3.11
N ASP A 129 10.21 6.41 3.04
CA ASP A 129 9.89 5.62 1.86
C ASP A 129 8.90 4.50 2.21
N ILE A 130 8.42 3.77 1.21
CA ILE A 130 7.53 2.63 1.40
C ILE A 130 8.36 1.41 1.78
N GLY A 131 8.01 0.80 2.90
CA GLY A 131 8.69 -0.37 3.47
C GLY A 131 8.45 -0.47 4.97
N CYS A 132 9.13 -1.41 5.64
CA CYS A 132 9.01 -1.56 7.10
C CYS A 132 9.39 -0.27 7.86
N HIS A 133 10.36 0.47 7.36
CA HIS A 133 10.78 1.76 7.90
C HIS A 133 9.66 2.83 7.87
N ALA A 134 8.65 2.72 7.01
CA ALA A 134 7.48 3.59 7.05
C ALA A 134 6.69 3.46 8.38
N LEU A 135 6.77 2.30 9.03
CA LEU A 135 6.12 2.09 10.32
C LEU A 135 6.73 2.94 11.46
N ALA A 136 7.88 3.56 11.23
CA ALA A 136 8.45 4.52 12.17
C ALA A 136 7.65 5.83 12.28
N THR A 137 6.70 6.10 11.37
CA THR A 137 5.75 7.22 11.52
C THR A 137 4.81 7.06 12.69
N PHE A 138 4.60 5.82 13.14
CA PHE A 138 3.75 5.49 14.29
C PHE A 138 4.55 5.46 15.59
N GLU A 139 3.83 5.49 16.71
CA GLU A 139 4.42 5.29 18.03
C GLU A 139 5.16 3.92 18.11
N PRO A 140 6.25 3.83 18.85
CA PRO A 140 6.85 4.84 19.72
C PRO A 140 7.84 5.79 19.06
N PHE A 141 8.07 5.67 17.76
CA PHE A 141 9.11 6.46 17.08
C PHE A 141 8.61 7.84 16.66
N SER A 142 7.45 7.90 15.99
CA SER A 142 6.86 9.13 15.44
C SER A 142 7.85 9.90 14.57
N VAL A 143 8.60 9.16 13.76
CA VAL A 143 9.66 9.65 12.87
C VAL A 143 9.31 9.28 11.43
N GLY A 144 9.10 10.26 10.61
CA GLY A 144 8.63 10.10 9.22
C GLY A 144 7.55 11.13 8.95
N HIS A 145 7.91 12.19 8.21
CA HIS A 145 7.06 13.37 8.07
C HIS A 145 6.46 13.46 6.68
N SER A 146 7.09 12.86 5.67
CA SER A 146 6.58 12.78 4.31
C SER A 146 6.92 11.42 3.70
N ILE A 147 5.93 10.77 3.10
CA ILE A 147 6.06 9.49 2.39
C ILE A 147 5.20 9.61 1.14
N LEU A 148 5.79 9.58 -0.05
CA LEU A 148 5.07 9.81 -1.30
C LEU A 148 5.00 8.58 -2.21
N GLY A 149 6.00 7.71 -2.20
CA GLY A 149 6.01 6.52 -3.05
C GLY A 149 7.28 5.70 -2.91
N TYR A 150 7.27 4.50 -3.47
CA TYR A 150 8.37 3.55 -3.37
C TYR A 150 9.63 4.03 -4.10
N GLY A 151 10.73 4.21 -3.39
CA GLY A 151 11.97 4.79 -3.90
C GLY A 151 11.96 6.31 -4.02
N MET A 152 10.94 7.00 -3.46
CA MET A 152 10.76 8.44 -3.65
C MET A 152 11.29 9.32 -2.52
N SER A 153 11.79 8.76 -1.42
CA SER A 153 12.17 9.55 -0.24
C SER A 153 13.23 10.62 -0.55
N LEU A 154 14.22 10.28 -1.35
CA LEU A 154 15.27 11.22 -1.73
C LEU A 154 14.79 12.25 -2.75
N ALA A 155 13.96 11.85 -3.72
CA ALA A 155 13.40 12.78 -4.70
C ALA A 155 12.38 13.75 -4.07
N SER A 156 11.48 13.26 -3.24
CA SER A 156 10.46 14.09 -2.58
C SER A 156 11.07 15.10 -1.61
N ARG A 157 12.24 14.79 -1.06
CA ARG A 157 12.99 15.68 -0.19
C ARG A 157 13.32 17.02 -0.88
N ALA A 158 13.60 17.01 -2.16
CA ALA A 158 13.92 18.22 -2.92
C ALA A 158 12.83 19.30 -2.81
N GLY A 159 11.57 18.91 -2.71
CA GLY A 159 10.44 19.82 -2.50
C GLY A 159 10.35 20.37 -1.07
N VAL A 160 10.92 19.68 -0.09
CA VAL A 160 10.83 20.03 1.33
C VAL A 160 12.07 20.78 1.82
N SER A 161 13.26 20.37 1.35
CA SER A 161 14.55 20.90 1.79
C SER A 161 14.65 22.43 1.80
N PRO A 162 14.21 23.16 0.76
CA PRO A 162 14.31 24.62 0.74
C PRO A 162 13.50 25.31 1.84
N LEU A 163 12.52 24.62 2.40
CA LEU A 163 11.66 25.16 3.46
C LEU A 163 12.18 24.86 4.87
N MET A 164 13.22 24.01 4.97
CA MET A 164 13.73 23.54 6.25
C MET A 164 15.00 24.31 6.65
N LYS A 165 15.09 24.64 7.94
CA LYS A 165 16.30 25.27 8.51
C LYS A 165 17.47 24.28 8.70
N ARG A 166 17.17 22.98 8.65
CA ARG A 166 18.13 21.88 8.88
C ARG A 166 18.09 20.94 7.71
N ARG A 167 19.14 20.14 7.55
CA ARG A 167 19.18 19.07 6.56
C ARG A 167 18.01 18.12 6.76
N VAL A 168 17.34 17.79 5.68
CA VAL A 168 16.33 16.75 5.64
C VAL A 168 17.01 15.39 5.56
N LEU A 169 16.60 14.46 6.39
CA LEU A 169 17.04 13.08 6.34
C LEU A 169 16.13 12.29 5.42
N SER A 170 16.68 11.56 4.47
CA SER A 170 15.95 10.59 3.66
C SER A 170 16.22 9.19 4.18
N VAL A 171 15.17 8.39 4.29
CA VAL A 171 15.20 7.00 4.74
C VAL A 171 14.53 6.12 3.72
N MET A 172 15.19 5.07 3.23
CA MET A 172 14.60 4.09 2.33
C MET A 172 15.22 2.70 2.52
N GLY A 173 14.50 1.68 2.10
CA GLY A 173 15.04 0.33 1.98
C GLY A 173 15.89 0.17 0.73
N ASP A 174 16.72 -0.87 0.69
CA ASP A 174 17.53 -1.22 -0.48
C ASP A 174 16.66 -1.54 -1.70
N GLY A 175 15.51 -2.18 -1.52
CA GLY A 175 14.54 -2.41 -2.59
C GLY A 175 14.04 -1.10 -3.20
N GLY A 176 13.63 -0.12 -2.38
CA GLY A 176 13.22 1.21 -2.84
C GLY A 176 14.35 1.95 -3.56
N PHE A 177 15.59 1.83 -3.03
CA PHE A 177 16.77 2.43 -3.65
C PHE A 177 17.00 1.90 -5.06
N TRP A 178 16.99 0.58 -5.26
CA TRP A 178 17.20 -0.01 -6.57
C TRP A 178 16.01 0.14 -7.51
N HIS A 179 14.78 0.21 -6.97
CA HIS A 179 13.59 0.37 -7.79
C HIS A 179 13.53 1.74 -8.48
N ASN A 180 13.66 2.81 -7.72
CA ASN A 180 13.50 4.17 -8.22
C ASN A 180 14.48 5.16 -7.57
N GLY A 181 14.94 4.89 -6.35
CA GLY A 181 15.76 5.80 -5.55
C GLY A 181 17.08 6.16 -6.21
N LEU A 182 17.74 5.22 -6.88
CA LEU A 182 18.99 5.47 -7.59
C LEU A 182 18.78 6.38 -8.80
N LEU A 183 17.82 6.04 -9.67
CA LEU A 183 17.61 6.80 -10.91
C LEU A 183 16.94 8.15 -10.66
N THR A 184 15.82 8.16 -9.96
CA THR A 184 15.05 9.39 -9.74
C THR A 184 15.57 10.16 -8.53
N GLY A 185 15.83 9.49 -7.42
CA GLY A 185 16.23 10.13 -6.17
C GLY A 185 17.62 10.76 -6.24
N VAL A 186 18.62 9.99 -6.65
CA VAL A 186 20.01 10.49 -6.74
C VAL A 186 20.14 11.55 -7.82
N GLN A 187 19.53 11.34 -8.99
CA GLN A 187 19.54 12.34 -10.06
C GLN A 187 18.87 13.64 -9.63
N SER A 188 17.71 13.54 -8.96
CA SER A 188 17.01 14.71 -8.41
C SER A 188 17.87 15.45 -7.38
N ALA A 189 18.53 14.73 -6.48
CA ALA A 189 19.41 15.33 -5.48
C ALA A 189 20.59 16.07 -6.12
N LEU A 190 21.24 15.46 -7.12
CA LEU A 190 22.33 16.07 -7.87
C LEU A 190 21.87 17.30 -8.66
N PHE A 191 20.74 17.18 -9.38
CA PHE A 191 20.17 18.28 -10.16
C PHE A 191 19.83 19.50 -9.32
N ASN A 192 19.28 19.28 -8.13
CA ASN A 192 18.89 20.35 -7.20
C ASN A 192 20.05 20.83 -6.31
N GLY A 193 21.24 20.25 -6.41
CA GLY A 193 22.37 20.58 -5.52
C GLY A 193 22.06 20.29 -4.04
N ASP A 194 21.29 19.24 -3.80
CA ASP A 194 20.75 18.96 -2.48
C ASP A 194 21.79 18.48 -1.48
N ASP A 195 21.84 19.12 -0.31
CA ASP A 195 22.61 18.69 0.84
C ASP A 195 21.86 17.63 1.64
N ALA A 196 21.89 16.38 1.16
CA ALA A 196 21.13 15.26 1.71
C ALA A 196 21.94 14.39 2.66
N VAL A 197 21.26 13.86 3.67
CA VAL A 197 21.69 12.63 4.36
C VAL A 197 20.72 11.53 3.95
N LEU A 198 21.23 10.46 3.36
CA LEU A 198 20.44 9.29 2.94
C LEU A 198 20.82 8.08 3.80
N LEU A 199 19.86 7.50 4.46
CA LEU A 199 19.96 6.20 5.14
C LEU A 199 19.30 5.14 4.28
N ILE A 200 20.07 4.13 3.86
CA ILE A 200 19.57 2.97 3.15
C ILE A 200 19.60 1.79 4.12
N PHE A 201 18.42 1.22 4.38
CA PHE A 201 18.31 -0.01 5.15
C PHE A 201 18.47 -1.21 4.23
N LYS A 202 19.37 -2.11 4.61
CA LYS A 202 19.52 -3.41 3.98
C LYS A 202 19.35 -4.50 5.04
N ASN A 203 18.29 -5.25 4.93
CA ASN A 203 17.92 -6.34 5.85
C ASN A 203 17.46 -7.60 5.12
#